data_57f491cbce370ae939f3b1939a5ffd03
#
_entry.id   57f491cbce370ae939f3b1939a5ffd03
#
_cell.length_a   1.000
_cell.length_b   1.000
_cell.length_c   1.000
_cell.angle_alpha   90.00
_cell.angle_beta   90.00
_cell.angle_gamma   90.00
#
_symmetry.space_group_name_H-M   'P 1'
#
loop_
_entity.id
_entity.type
_entity.pdbx_description
1 polymer ?
#
loop_
_entity_poly.entity_id
_entity_poly.type
_entity_poly.pdbx_seq_one_letter_code
_entity_poly.pdbx_strand_id
1 'polypeptide(L)'
;EISCSLVGSEMCIRDSGMAEHIGRYDEFAKYIASNGFVVCGNDHLGHGKSVNDVSELGFIAEKNGDKRLVDDMHILTKIMKKRYPDLPYFLFGHSMGSFCARVYTAHFGDELNGAVFCGTGELPAVAAALQEPINKLCEKLGPHTKYEIMGSAMNAFFNVMVPDKTSPLSWISANADNIEAYKDDPLCGFTFTLGGYRDLFAIANDASRKEWASEVPLDLPILIISGALDPVGLNGKGVMAVSDNLVLAGKEPTVVLYPGDRHEILMESDKDVVYHDVLAWLDSQYVAE
;
A
#
# COMPACT_ATOMS: atom_id res chain seq x y z
N GLU A 1 -10.37 -0.77 -15.01
CA GLU A 1 -10.05 -2.08 -15.65
C GLU A 1 -9.45 -3.01 -14.62
N ILE A 2 -9.97 -4.23 -14.51
CA ILE A 2 -9.37 -5.31 -13.72
C ILE A 2 -8.34 -5.97 -14.62
N SER A 3 -7.04 -5.81 -14.31
CA SER A 3 -5.99 -6.59 -14.96
C SER A 3 -5.97 -7.99 -14.34
N CYS A 4 -6.12 -9.03 -15.12
CA CYS A 4 -6.13 -10.41 -14.64
C CYS A 4 -5.23 -11.28 -15.51
N SER A 5 -4.29 -11.99 -14.89
CA SER A 5 -3.49 -13.04 -15.53
C SER A 5 -3.85 -14.39 -14.88
N LEU A 6 -4.01 -15.45 -15.70
CA LEU A 6 -4.61 -16.70 -15.26
C LEU A 6 -3.57 -17.81 -15.10
N VAL A 7 -3.48 -18.43 -13.91
CA VAL A 7 -3.40 -19.89 -13.63
C VAL A 7 -3.29 -20.14 -12.09
N GLY A 8 -4.11 -20.96 -11.49
CA GLY A 8 -3.89 -21.79 -10.32
C GLY A 8 -4.32 -21.32 -8.92
N SER A 9 -3.75 -20.34 -8.31
CA SER A 9 -4.09 -19.83 -6.96
C SER A 9 -4.30 -18.31 -7.00
N GLU A 10 -5.09 -17.76 -6.08
CA GLU A 10 -5.46 -16.35 -6.18
C GLU A 10 -4.61 -15.46 -5.27
N MET A 11 -3.88 -14.51 -5.84
CA MET A 11 -3.31 -13.37 -5.12
C MET A 11 -3.88 -12.09 -5.71
N CYS A 12 -4.42 -11.23 -4.87
CA CYS A 12 -4.80 -9.88 -5.27
C CYS A 12 -3.66 -8.91 -4.94
N ILE A 13 -2.99 -8.40 -5.96
CA ILE A 13 -2.22 -7.14 -5.82
C ILE A 13 -3.24 -6.04 -6.01
N ARG A 14 -3.51 -5.30 -4.94
CA ARG A 14 -4.63 -4.40 -4.98
C ARG A 14 -4.30 -2.97 -4.86
N ASP A 15 -3.34 -2.70 -4.03
CA ASP A 15 -3.32 -1.37 -3.47
C ASP A 15 -1.99 -0.74 -3.74
N SER A 16 -1.97 0.07 -4.81
CA SER A 16 -0.86 0.96 -5.13
C SER A 16 -0.68 2.03 -4.04
N GLY A 17 0.48 2.63 -4.01
CA GLY A 17 0.80 3.74 -3.13
C GLY A 17 0.09 5.04 -3.51
N MET A 18 0.36 6.08 -2.75
CA MET A 18 -0.10 7.43 -3.01
C MET A 18 0.51 7.97 -4.31
N ALA A 19 -0.33 8.58 -5.15
CA ALA A 19 0.08 9.23 -6.39
C ALA A 19 0.83 8.31 -7.39
N GLU A 20 0.35 7.10 -7.52
CA GLU A 20 0.77 6.11 -8.52
C GLU A 20 -0.42 5.29 -9.03
N HIS A 21 -0.19 4.24 -9.81
CA HIS A 21 -1.24 3.40 -10.36
C HIS A 21 -0.82 1.92 -10.42
N ILE A 22 -1.82 1.03 -10.53
CA ILE A 22 -1.61 -0.42 -10.50
C ILE A 22 -0.72 -0.94 -11.63
N GLY A 23 -0.66 -0.26 -12.77
CA GLY A 23 0.17 -0.67 -13.91
C GLY A 23 1.67 -0.72 -13.61
N ARG A 24 2.15 -0.02 -12.58
CA ARG A 24 3.55 -0.09 -12.14
C ARG A 24 3.94 -1.46 -11.58
N TYR A 25 2.97 -2.23 -11.12
CA TYR A 25 3.15 -3.56 -10.54
C TYR A 25 3.06 -4.69 -11.58
N ASP A 26 2.97 -4.35 -12.87
CA ASP A 26 2.72 -5.31 -13.96
C ASP A 26 3.81 -6.38 -14.07
N GLU A 27 5.07 -6.02 -13.81
CA GLU A 27 6.19 -6.95 -13.83
C GLU A 27 6.11 -7.96 -12.68
N PHE A 28 5.88 -7.48 -11.46
CA PHE A 28 5.65 -8.31 -10.30
C PHE A 28 4.42 -9.22 -10.48
N ALA A 29 3.31 -8.65 -10.95
CA ALA A 29 2.09 -9.40 -11.21
C ALA A 29 2.30 -10.54 -12.22
N LYS A 30 3.05 -10.28 -13.31
CA LYS A 30 3.43 -11.30 -14.30
C LYS A 30 4.32 -12.36 -13.71
N TYR A 31 5.28 -11.99 -12.87
CA TYR A 31 6.15 -12.95 -12.19
C TYR A 31 5.32 -13.91 -11.33
N ILE A 32 4.47 -13.39 -10.47
CA ILE A 32 3.60 -14.20 -9.59
C ILE A 32 2.63 -15.05 -10.43
N ALA A 33 2.04 -14.49 -11.48
CA ALA A 33 1.13 -15.22 -12.37
C ALA A 33 1.83 -16.34 -13.15
N SER A 34 3.08 -16.16 -13.57
CA SER A 34 3.86 -17.20 -14.24
C SER A 34 4.20 -18.38 -13.32
N ASN A 35 4.08 -18.20 -12.01
CA ASN A 35 4.27 -19.22 -10.99
C ASN A 35 2.96 -19.82 -10.45
N GLY A 36 1.86 -19.67 -11.17
CA GLY A 36 0.64 -20.41 -10.92
C GLY A 36 -0.45 -19.66 -10.15
N PHE A 37 -0.30 -18.36 -9.95
CA PHE A 37 -1.29 -17.53 -9.25
C PHE A 37 -2.19 -16.76 -10.21
N VAL A 38 -3.44 -16.53 -9.83
CA VAL A 38 -4.31 -15.52 -10.44
C VAL A 38 -4.04 -14.18 -9.76
N VAL A 39 -3.60 -13.19 -10.51
CA VAL A 39 -3.30 -11.86 -9.97
C VAL A 39 -4.32 -10.86 -10.49
N CYS A 40 -4.89 -10.05 -9.62
CA CYS A 40 -5.82 -8.99 -9.98
C CYS A 40 -5.58 -7.73 -9.14
N GLY A 41 -5.95 -6.59 -9.67
CA GLY A 41 -5.87 -5.31 -8.99
C GLY A 41 -6.70 -4.25 -9.70
N ASN A 42 -6.93 -3.15 -9.03
CA ASN A 42 -7.58 -1.97 -9.58
C ASN A 42 -6.89 -0.70 -9.09
N ASP A 43 -6.99 0.35 -9.87
CA ASP A 43 -6.61 1.69 -9.40
C ASP A 43 -7.58 2.17 -8.31
N HIS A 44 -7.05 2.74 -7.25
CA HIS A 44 -7.84 3.41 -6.23
C HIS A 44 -8.65 4.59 -6.80
N LEU A 45 -9.70 5.00 -6.10
CA LEU A 45 -10.39 6.26 -6.39
C LEU A 45 -9.38 7.41 -6.45
N GLY A 46 -9.48 8.25 -7.48
CA GLY A 46 -8.55 9.35 -7.69
C GLY A 46 -7.17 8.95 -8.19
N HIS A 47 -6.97 7.72 -8.65
CA HIS A 47 -5.70 7.21 -9.18
C HIS A 47 -5.87 6.54 -10.54
N GLY A 48 -4.79 6.50 -11.31
CA GLY A 48 -4.69 5.75 -12.54
C GLY A 48 -5.87 5.94 -13.49
N LYS A 49 -6.52 4.84 -13.86
CA LYS A 49 -7.70 4.82 -14.75
C LYS A 49 -9.04 4.88 -14.00
N SER A 50 -9.04 5.05 -12.69
CA SER A 50 -10.25 5.23 -11.87
C SER A 50 -10.73 6.69 -11.83
N VAL A 51 -10.21 7.54 -12.72
CA VAL A 51 -10.66 8.91 -12.96
C VAL A 51 -11.20 9.06 -14.37
N ASN A 52 -12.12 10.01 -14.59
CA ASN A 52 -12.63 10.31 -15.94
C ASN A 52 -11.70 11.30 -16.66
N ASP A 53 -11.02 12.15 -15.89
CA ASP A 53 -10.09 13.17 -16.39
C ASP A 53 -8.90 13.31 -15.43
N VAL A 54 -7.72 13.61 -15.96
CA VAL A 54 -6.47 13.76 -15.17
C VAL A 54 -6.57 14.87 -14.09
N SER A 55 -7.47 15.82 -14.23
CA SER A 55 -7.72 16.84 -13.20
C SER A 55 -8.32 16.26 -11.92
N GLU A 56 -8.97 15.09 -11.99
CA GLU A 56 -9.56 14.40 -10.84
C GLU A 56 -8.52 13.58 -10.05
N LEU A 57 -7.31 13.37 -10.59
CA LEU A 57 -6.24 12.65 -9.88
C LEU A 57 -6.00 13.28 -8.50
N GLY A 58 -5.86 12.42 -7.48
CA GLY A 58 -5.64 12.81 -6.09
C GLY A 58 -6.90 13.25 -5.32
N PHE A 59 -8.09 13.14 -5.93
CA PHE A 59 -9.36 13.29 -5.23
C PHE A 59 -9.99 11.91 -4.99
N ILE A 60 -10.16 11.51 -3.74
CA ILE A 60 -10.70 10.19 -3.39
C ILE A 60 -12.22 10.26 -3.27
N ALA A 61 -12.74 11.08 -2.36
CA ALA A 61 -14.18 11.24 -2.19
C ALA A 61 -14.56 12.55 -1.50
N GLU A 62 -15.85 12.92 -1.62
CA GLU A 62 -16.42 14.06 -0.91
C GLU A 62 -16.37 13.86 0.61
N LYS A 63 -16.65 12.63 1.08
CA LYS A 63 -16.63 12.23 2.49
C LYS A 63 -16.30 10.75 2.60
N ASN A 64 -15.65 10.37 3.71
CA ASN A 64 -15.35 8.98 4.07
C ASN A 64 -14.57 8.24 2.96
N GLY A 65 -13.60 8.91 2.33
CA GLY A 65 -12.81 8.28 1.26
C GLY A 65 -11.95 7.15 1.80
N ASP A 66 -11.45 7.25 3.02
CA ASP A 66 -10.78 6.20 3.77
C ASP A 66 -11.59 4.88 3.80
N LYS A 67 -12.87 4.98 4.16
CA LYS A 67 -13.77 3.82 4.18
C LYS A 67 -14.07 3.29 2.78
N ARG A 68 -14.27 4.19 1.81
CA ARG A 68 -14.54 3.80 0.41
C ARG A 68 -13.38 3.03 -0.20
N LEU A 69 -12.13 3.40 0.10
CA LEU A 69 -10.96 2.64 -0.34
C LEU A 69 -11.04 1.18 0.12
N VAL A 70 -11.35 0.95 1.39
CA VAL A 70 -11.48 -0.41 1.97
C VAL A 70 -12.73 -1.14 1.43
N ASP A 71 -13.86 -0.43 1.27
CA ASP A 71 -15.08 -1.00 0.70
C ASP A 71 -14.88 -1.47 -0.75
N ASP A 72 -14.16 -0.70 -1.58
CA ASP A 72 -13.85 -1.06 -2.95
C ASP A 72 -12.96 -2.31 -3.03
N MET A 73 -11.99 -2.44 -2.11
CA MET A 73 -11.22 -3.66 -1.93
C MET A 73 -12.13 -4.86 -1.64
N HIS A 74 -13.09 -4.70 -0.75
CA HIS A 74 -14.02 -5.77 -0.38
C HIS A 74 -14.96 -6.13 -1.53
N ILE A 75 -15.40 -5.16 -2.33
CA ILE A 75 -16.19 -5.43 -3.54
C ILE A 75 -15.42 -6.32 -4.51
N LEU A 76 -14.13 -6.00 -4.77
CA LEU A 76 -13.32 -6.83 -5.67
C LEU A 76 -13.09 -8.22 -5.05
N THR A 77 -12.82 -8.35 -3.75
CA THR A 77 -12.73 -9.65 -3.07
C THR A 77 -13.95 -10.50 -3.35
N LYS A 78 -15.16 -9.96 -3.19
CA LYS A 78 -16.40 -10.68 -3.47
C LYS A 78 -16.53 -11.10 -4.93
N ILE A 79 -16.12 -10.21 -5.86
CA ILE A 79 -16.14 -10.54 -7.30
C ILE A 79 -15.21 -11.71 -7.59
N MET A 80 -14.00 -11.67 -7.03
CA MET A 80 -12.98 -12.66 -7.32
C MET A 80 -13.31 -14.01 -6.65
N LYS A 81 -13.70 -14.01 -5.38
CA LYS A 81 -14.14 -15.24 -4.69
C LYS A 81 -15.37 -15.88 -5.34
N LYS A 82 -16.24 -15.08 -5.94
CA LYS A 82 -17.34 -15.63 -6.76
C LYS A 82 -16.84 -16.26 -8.06
N ARG A 83 -15.80 -15.70 -8.66
CA ARG A 83 -15.21 -16.18 -9.92
C ARG A 83 -14.33 -17.41 -9.71
N TYR A 84 -13.66 -17.49 -8.57
CA TYR A 84 -12.72 -18.55 -8.19
C TYR A 84 -13.00 -19.02 -6.76
N PRO A 85 -14.13 -19.74 -6.53
CA PRO A 85 -14.62 -20.05 -5.17
C PRO A 85 -13.70 -20.98 -4.38
N ASP A 86 -12.92 -21.80 -5.08
CA ASP A 86 -12.09 -22.85 -4.48
C ASP A 86 -10.61 -22.42 -4.29
N LEU A 87 -10.26 -21.18 -4.71
CA LEU A 87 -8.89 -20.71 -4.58
C LEU A 87 -8.66 -19.92 -3.27
N PRO A 88 -7.51 -20.12 -2.60
CA PRO A 88 -7.12 -19.29 -1.47
C PRO A 88 -6.91 -17.84 -1.92
N TYR A 89 -7.20 -16.89 -1.04
CA TYR A 89 -7.20 -15.47 -1.35
C TYR A 89 -6.22 -14.71 -0.48
N PHE A 90 -5.22 -14.10 -1.11
CA PHE A 90 -4.18 -13.30 -0.46
C PHE A 90 -4.33 -11.82 -0.81
N LEU A 91 -4.10 -10.96 0.17
CA LEU A 91 -4.12 -9.52 -0.01
C LEU A 91 -2.69 -8.97 0.01
N PHE A 92 -2.35 -8.12 -0.96
CA PHE A 92 -1.07 -7.41 -1.01
C PHE A 92 -1.35 -5.89 -1.07
N GLY A 93 -0.77 -5.10 -0.18
CA GLY A 93 -0.86 -3.65 -0.21
C GLY A 93 0.51 -3.00 -0.07
N HIS A 94 0.78 -1.96 -0.89
CA HIS A 94 2.00 -1.17 -0.84
C HIS A 94 1.71 0.26 -0.38
N SER A 95 2.54 0.81 0.51
CA SER A 95 2.46 2.20 0.95
C SER A 95 1.07 2.58 1.48
N MET A 96 0.38 3.56 0.89
CA MET A 96 -1.03 3.87 1.20
C MET A 96 -1.89 2.60 1.14
N GLY A 97 -1.69 1.76 0.12
CA GLY A 97 -2.37 0.47 0.01
C GLY A 97 -2.07 -0.49 1.16
N SER A 98 -0.90 -0.39 1.80
CA SER A 98 -0.60 -1.19 2.99
C SER A 98 -1.40 -0.75 4.21
N PHE A 99 -1.69 0.54 4.34
CA PHE A 99 -2.61 1.05 5.38
C PHE A 99 -4.04 0.58 5.11
N CYS A 100 -4.49 0.64 3.85
CA CYS A 100 -5.79 0.09 3.44
C CYS A 100 -5.86 -1.42 3.75
N ALA A 101 -4.81 -2.18 3.41
CA ALA A 101 -4.75 -3.62 3.67
C ALA A 101 -4.77 -3.94 5.17
N ARG A 102 -4.11 -3.14 6.01
CA ARG A 102 -4.15 -3.29 7.47
C ARG A 102 -5.56 -3.06 8.01
N VAL A 103 -6.24 -1.99 7.60
CA VAL A 103 -7.65 -1.75 7.97
C VAL A 103 -8.56 -2.84 7.42
N TYR A 104 -8.32 -3.28 6.18
CA TYR A 104 -9.07 -4.40 5.59
C TYR A 104 -8.95 -5.68 6.43
N THR A 105 -7.74 -6.05 6.88
CA THR A 105 -7.54 -7.27 7.67
C THR A 105 -8.25 -7.24 9.01
N ALA A 106 -8.45 -6.06 9.62
CA ALA A 106 -9.23 -5.90 10.83
C ALA A 106 -10.75 -6.12 10.60
N HIS A 107 -11.25 -5.73 9.43
CA HIS A 107 -12.69 -5.80 9.14
C HIS A 107 -13.10 -7.08 8.40
N PHE A 108 -12.26 -7.60 7.53
CA PHE A 108 -12.57 -8.68 6.58
C PHE A 108 -11.46 -9.75 6.53
N GLY A 109 -10.59 -9.81 7.53
CA GLY A 109 -9.45 -10.72 7.57
C GLY A 109 -9.86 -12.19 7.54
N ASP A 110 -11.03 -12.54 8.07
CA ASP A 110 -11.60 -13.90 8.02
C ASP A 110 -11.87 -14.38 6.57
N GLU A 111 -11.91 -13.47 5.61
CA GLU A 111 -12.06 -13.80 4.19
C GLU A 111 -10.73 -14.08 3.48
N LEU A 112 -9.59 -13.92 4.17
CA LEU A 112 -8.26 -14.03 3.61
C LEU A 112 -7.55 -15.31 4.08
N ASN A 113 -6.65 -15.79 3.22
CA ASN A 113 -5.70 -16.87 3.55
C ASN A 113 -4.30 -16.31 3.92
N GLY A 114 -4.10 -15.00 3.76
CA GLY A 114 -2.91 -14.29 4.20
C GLY A 114 -2.89 -12.85 3.68
N ALA A 115 -2.02 -12.03 4.26
CA ALA A 115 -1.84 -10.63 3.86
C ALA A 115 -0.37 -10.22 3.82
N VAL A 116 -0.01 -9.40 2.82
CA VAL A 116 1.32 -8.83 2.67
C VAL A 116 1.23 -7.31 2.79
N PHE A 117 1.95 -6.76 3.77
CA PHE A 117 2.09 -5.32 3.97
C PHE A 117 3.46 -4.88 3.49
N CYS A 118 3.51 -4.22 2.33
CA CYS A 118 4.73 -3.76 1.69
C CYS A 118 4.91 -2.24 1.92
N GLY A 119 6.11 -1.82 2.32
CA GLY A 119 6.40 -0.40 2.54
C GLY A 119 5.49 0.26 3.58
N THR A 120 5.13 -0.47 4.63
CA THR A 120 4.25 -0.02 5.71
C THR A 120 5.03 0.58 6.89
N GLY A 121 4.32 1.19 7.81
CA GLY A 121 4.89 1.70 9.07
C GLY A 121 3.82 2.17 10.04
N GLU A 122 4.21 2.45 11.27
CA GLU A 122 3.36 3.15 12.22
C GLU A 122 3.37 4.65 11.94
N LEU A 123 2.18 5.27 11.94
CA LEU A 123 2.07 6.71 11.76
C LEU A 123 2.60 7.45 13.01
N PRO A 124 3.66 8.26 12.89
CA PRO A 124 4.16 9.01 14.03
C PRO A 124 3.09 9.95 14.62
N ALA A 125 3.05 10.11 15.94
CA ALA A 125 2.05 10.94 16.61
C ALA A 125 2.00 12.39 16.07
N VAL A 126 3.13 12.94 15.64
CA VAL A 126 3.20 14.27 15.01
C VAL A 126 2.48 14.29 13.66
N ALA A 127 2.57 13.21 12.87
CA ALA A 127 1.86 13.09 11.60
C ALA A 127 0.37 12.80 11.84
N ALA A 128 0.03 11.95 12.80
CA ALA A 128 -1.36 11.70 13.22
C ALA A 128 -2.09 12.98 13.62
N ALA A 129 -1.39 13.90 14.30
CA ALA A 129 -1.95 15.19 14.73
C ALA A 129 -2.30 16.15 13.56
N LEU A 130 -1.83 15.89 12.33
CA LEU A 130 -2.17 16.67 11.15
C LEU A 130 -3.60 16.43 10.64
N GLN A 131 -4.26 15.37 11.06
CA GLN A 131 -5.63 15.04 10.63
C GLN A 131 -6.61 16.19 10.86
N GLU A 132 -6.64 16.74 12.05
CA GLU A 132 -7.58 17.81 12.41
C GLU A 132 -7.31 19.13 11.68
N PRO A 133 -6.06 19.63 11.58
CA PRO A 133 -5.74 20.76 10.70
C PRO A 133 -6.14 20.55 9.24
N ILE A 134 -5.92 19.36 8.68
CA ILE A 134 -6.30 19.03 7.29
C ILE A 134 -7.82 19.03 7.14
N ASN A 135 -8.56 18.46 8.09
CA ASN A 135 -10.04 18.48 8.10
C ASN A 135 -10.57 19.92 8.03
N LYS A 136 -10.09 20.80 8.91
CA LYS A 136 -10.49 22.22 8.93
C LYS A 136 -10.13 22.96 7.64
N LEU A 137 -8.97 22.66 7.06
CA LEU A 137 -8.56 23.26 5.81
C LEU A 137 -9.43 22.77 4.66
N CYS A 138 -9.74 21.48 4.63
CA CYS A 138 -10.65 20.87 3.67
C CYS A 138 -12.08 21.45 3.75
N GLU A 139 -12.61 21.64 4.97
CA GLU A 139 -13.92 22.29 5.18
C GLU A 139 -13.93 23.75 4.67
N LYS A 140 -12.84 24.47 4.89
CA LYS A 140 -12.74 25.90 4.53
C LYS A 140 -12.53 26.12 3.04
N LEU A 141 -11.69 25.32 2.38
CA LEU A 141 -11.26 25.53 0.99
C LEU A 141 -11.94 24.58 0.01
N GLY A 142 -12.59 23.53 0.49
CA GLY A 142 -13.23 22.48 -0.31
C GLY A 142 -12.32 21.29 -0.57
N PRO A 143 -12.92 20.07 -0.68
CA PRO A 143 -12.17 18.82 -0.83
C PRO A 143 -11.46 18.66 -2.17
N HIS A 144 -11.88 19.37 -3.21
CA HIS A 144 -11.26 19.33 -4.55
C HIS A 144 -10.04 20.25 -4.70
N THR A 145 -9.74 21.07 -3.69
CA THR A 145 -8.61 21.99 -3.74
C THR A 145 -7.29 21.22 -3.77
N LYS A 146 -6.51 21.34 -4.84
CA LYS A 146 -5.14 20.83 -4.92
C LYS A 146 -4.25 21.55 -3.91
N TYR A 147 -3.42 20.77 -3.18
CA TYR A 147 -2.61 21.34 -2.08
C TYR A 147 -1.15 20.92 -2.19
N GLU A 148 -0.43 21.57 -3.10
CA GLU A 148 0.97 21.26 -3.45
C GLU A 148 1.95 21.36 -2.27
N ILE A 149 1.69 22.29 -1.34
CA ILE A 149 2.56 22.50 -0.17
C ILE A 149 2.68 21.23 0.66
N MET A 150 1.59 20.46 0.82
CA MET A 150 1.61 19.22 1.60
C MET A 150 2.48 18.16 0.92
N GLY A 151 2.30 17.94 -0.39
CA GLY A 151 3.12 16.97 -1.14
C GLY A 151 4.61 17.32 -1.10
N SER A 152 4.94 18.59 -1.29
CA SER A 152 6.32 19.08 -1.20
C SER A 152 6.90 18.90 0.21
N ALA A 153 6.12 19.16 1.26
CA ALA A 153 6.55 18.98 2.64
C ALA A 153 6.75 17.49 2.99
N MET A 154 5.87 16.60 2.51
CA MET A 154 6.02 15.15 2.70
C MET A 154 7.27 14.63 1.99
N ASN A 155 7.49 15.00 0.73
CA ASN A 155 8.71 14.63 0.00
C ASN A 155 9.98 15.12 0.71
N ALA A 156 9.98 16.36 1.17
CA ALA A 156 11.11 16.92 1.93
C ALA A 156 11.36 16.17 3.25
N PHE A 157 10.29 15.83 3.98
CA PHE A 157 10.36 15.09 5.23
C PHE A 157 10.96 13.69 5.02
N PHE A 158 10.45 12.93 4.07
CA PHE A 158 10.97 11.59 3.77
C PHE A 158 12.40 11.65 3.24
N ASN A 159 12.70 12.62 2.40
CA ASN A 159 14.02 12.75 1.81
C ASN A 159 15.14 13.11 2.83
N VAL A 160 14.77 13.69 3.99
CA VAL A 160 15.75 13.93 5.07
C VAL A 160 16.35 12.63 5.61
N MET A 161 15.58 11.53 5.59
CA MET A 161 15.96 10.26 6.20
C MET A 161 16.78 9.34 5.29
N VAL A 162 16.92 9.66 4.00
CA VAL A 162 17.73 8.86 3.08
C VAL A 162 19.15 9.42 2.92
N PRO A 163 20.17 8.56 2.71
CA PRO A 163 21.56 8.99 2.65
C PRO A 163 21.88 9.84 1.41
N ASP A 164 21.42 9.42 0.22
CA ASP A 164 21.73 10.06 -1.06
C ASP A 164 20.54 10.86 -1.59
N LYS A 165 20.69 12.18 -1.62
CA LYS A 165 19.63 13.13 -1.95
C LYS A 165 19.85 13.73 -3.35
N THR A 166 19.85 12.89 -4.36
CA THR A 166 20.05 13.31 -5.76
C THR A 166 18.78 13.89 -6.39
N SER A 167 17.62 13.60 -5.81
CA SER A 167 16.30 14.02 -6.27
C SER A 167 15.38 14.32 -5.08
N PRO A 168 14.35 15.19 -5.24
CA PRO A 168 13.27 15.32 -4.26
C PRO A 168 12.50 14.01 -4.00
N LEU A 169 12.63 13.04 -4.90
CA LEU A 169 12.00 11.72 -4.85
C LEU A 169 13.00 10.60 -4.48
N SER A 170 14.22 10.94 -4.02
CA SER A 170 15.21 9.91 -3.65
C SER A 170 14.71 8.96 -2.56
N TRP A 171 13.73 9.38 -1.76
CA TRP A 171 13.13 8.53 -0.73
C TRP A 171 12.34 7.34 -1.30
N ILE A 172 11.86 7.45 -2.55
CA ILE A 172 11.05 6.41 -3.22
C ILE A 172 11.90 5.18 -3.51
N SER A 173 13.09 5.37 -4.12
CA SER A 173 13.94 4.26 -4.56
C SER A 173 15.41 4.65 -4.56
N ALA A 174 16.29 3.66 -4.36
CA ALA A 174 17.73 3.77 -4.62
C ALA A 174 18.05 3.59 -6.12
N ASN A 175 17.14 2.98 -6.88
CA ASN A 175 17.24 2.80 -8.31
C ASN A 175 16.87 4.10 -9.06
N ALA A 176 17.85 4.73 -9.71
CA ALA A 176 17.66 5.97 -10.46
C ALA A 176 16.69 5.80 -11.65
N ASP A 177 16.72 4.67 -12.32
CA ASP A 177 15.85 4.38 -13.48
C ASP A 177 14.38 4.34 -13.03
N ASN A 178 14.09 3.80 -11.83
CA ASN A 178 12.76 3.82 -11.27
C ASN A 178 12.28 5.23 -10.95
N ILE A 179 13.16 6.10 -10.41
CA ILE A 179 12.83 7.51 -10.13
C ILE A 179 12.50 8.25 -11.42
N GLU A 180 13.26 8.05 -12.49
CA GLU A 180 12.99 8.66 -13.80
C GLU A 180 11.68 8.13 -14.40
N ALA A 181 11.45 6.80 -14.37
CA ALA A 181 10.19 6.21 -14.82
C ALA A 181 8.97 6.76 -14.07
N TYR A 182 9.10 6.98 -12.74
CA TYR A 182 8.05 7.59 -11.92
C TYR A 182 7.77 9.05 -12.33
N LYS A 183 8.81 9.83 -12.66
CA LYS A 183 8.66 11.23 -13.09
C LYS A 183 8.05 11.38 -14.47
N ASP A 184 8.40 10.45 -15.37
CA ASP A 184 7.96 10.47 -16.76
C ASP A 184 6.53 9.95 -16.95
N ASP A 185 5.98 9.27 -15.93
CA ASP A 185 4.63 8.74 -15.97
C ASP A 185 3.60 9.81 -15.56
N PRO A 186 2.70 10.23 -16.49
CA PRO A 186 1.68 11.26 -16.20
C PRO A 186 0.64 10.84 -15.16
N LEU A 187 0.58 9.54 -14.83
CA LEU A 187 -0.30 8.98 -13.80
C LEU A 187 0.41 8.82 -12.46
N CYS A 188 1.66 9.31 -12.34
CA CYS A 188 2.45 9.30 -11.11
C CYS A 188 2.80 10.71 -10.63
N GLY A 189 3.11 10.86 -9.36
CA GLY A 189 3.61 12.12 -8.79
C GLY A 189 2.61 13.28 -8.78
N PHE A 190 1.35 13.05 -9.05
CA PHE A 190 0.32 14.08 -9.04
C PHE A 190 0.03 14.59 -7.62
N THR A 191 -0.34 15.85 -7.55
CA THR A 191 -0.71 16.49 -6.28
C THR A 191 -2.07 16.01 -5.81
N PHE A 192 -2.16 15.57 -4.56
CA PHE A 192 -3.43 15.27 -3.92
C PHE A 192 -4.24 16.55 -3.67
N THR A 193 -5.57 16.38 -3.66
CA THR A 193 -6.48 17.40 -3.15
C THR A 193 -6.50 17.38 -1.61
N LEU A 194 -7.06 18.41 -1.00
CA LEU A 194 -7.30 18.42 0.46
C LEU A 194 -8.17 17.25 0.91
N GLY A 195 -9.18 16.85 0.09
CA GLY A 195 -9.95 15.63 0.32
C GLY A 195 -9.10 14.37 0.28
N GLY A 196 -8.19 14.26 -0.71
CA GLY A 196 -7.26 13.13 -0.80
C GLY A 196 -6.32 13.03 0.39
N TYR A 197 -5.71 14.15 0.82
CA TYR A 197 -4.88 14.16 2.03
C TYR A 197 -5.68 13.83 3.30
N ARG A 198 -6.90 14.38 3.44
CA ARG A 198 -7.79 14.04 4.55
C ARG A 198 -8.00 12.54 4.66
N ASP A 199 -8.29 11.89 3.54
CA ASP A 199 -8.59 10.46 3.50
C ASP A 199 -7.32 9.61 3.66
N LEU A 200 -6.17 10.04 3.11
CA LEU A 200 -4.87 9.42 3.34
C LEU A 200 -4.49 9.41 4.83
N PHE A 201 -4.61 10.55 5.51
CA PHE A 201 -4.30 10.61 6.94
C PHE A 201 -5.32 9.83 7.77
N ALA A 202 -6.59 9.80 7.37
CA ALA A 202 -7.63 9.03 8.04
C ALA A 202 -7.33 7.53 7.99
N ILE A 203 -7.01 6.97 6.82
CA ILE A 203 -6.69 5.54 6.70
C ILE A 203 -5.39 5.17 7.43
N ALA A 204 -4.36 6.03 7.37
CA ALA A 204 -3.10 5.80 8.08
C ALA A 204 -3.29 5.87 9.62
N ASN A 205 -4.13 6.78 10.11
CA ASN A 205 -4.50 6.85 11.52
C ASN A 205 -5.28 5.60 11.95
N ASP A 206 -6.23 5.15 11.15
CA ASP A 206 -7.04 3.96 11.44
C ASP A 206 -6.16 2.70 11.48
N ALA A 207 -5.26 2.53 10.51
CA ALA A 207 -4.29 1.46 10.50
C ALA A 207 -3.33 1.48 11.71
N SER A 208 -3.08 2.65 12.29
CA SER A 208 -2.17 2.83 13.44
C SER A 208 -2.90 2.94 14.79
N ARG A 209 -4.20 2.59 14.85
CA ARG A 209 -4.94 2.48 16.13
C ARG A 209 -4.34 1.36 17.00
N LYS A 210 -4.34 1.56 18.30
CA LYS A 210 -3.83 0.56 19.25
C LYS A 210 -4.60 -0.78 19.17
N GLU A 211 -5.88 -0.69 18.88
CA GLU A 211 -6.81 -1.82 18.82
C GLU A 211 -6.68 -2.61 17.50
N TRP A 212 -6.15 -1.98 16.44
CA TRP A 212 -6.06 -2.57 15.10
C TRP A 212 -5.55 -4.01 15.11
N ALA A 213 -4.41 -4.24 15.72
CA ALA A 213 -3.78 -5.56 15.71
C ALA A 213 -4.64 -6.63 16.41
N SER A 214 -5.44 -6.27 17.42
CA SER A 214 -6.33 -7.21 18.10
C SER A 214 -7.59 -7.54 17.31
N GLU A 215 -7.97 -6.68 16.36
CA GLU A 215 -9.12 -6.89 15.47
C GLU A 215 -8.78 -7.82 14.28
N VAL A 216 -7.50 -7.99 13.94
CA VAL A 216 -7.06 -8.93 12.91
C VAL A 216 -7.29 -10.37 13.38
N PRO A 217 -7.75 -11.32 12.52
CA PRO A 217 -7.88 -12.72 12.91
C PRO A 217 -6.58 -13.34 13.44
N LEU A 218 -6.69 -14.17 14.47
CA LEU A 218 -5.52 -14.70 15.19
C LEU A 218 -4.62 -15.53 14.28
N ASP A 219 -5.21 -16.37 13.46
CA ASP A 219 -4.51 -17.34 12.62
C ASP A 219 -4.22 -16.81 11.20
N LEU A 220 -4.50 -15.53 10.90
CA LEU A 220 -4.22 -14.96 9.60
C LEU A 220 -2.70 -14.80 9.41
N PRO A 221 -2.07 -15.51 8.45
CA PRO A 221 -0.67 -15.32 8.13
C PRO A 221 -0.41 -13.90 7.61
N ILE A 222 0.62 -13.24 8.14
CA ILE A 222 1.00 -11.88 7.73
C ILE A 222 2.48 -11.84 7.37
N LEU A 223 2.77 -11.32 6.18
CA LEU A 223 4.12 -10.96 5.75
C LEU A 223 4.25 -9.43 5.73
N ILE A 224 5.28 -8.91 6.38
CA ILE A 224 5.62 -7.48 6.36
C ILE A 224 6.97 -7.33 5.67
N ILE A 225 7.01 -6.61 4.55
CA ILE A 225 8.21 -6.37 3.76
C ILE A 225 8.45 -4.88 3.55
N SER A 226 9.70 -4.44 3.65
CA SER A 226 10.07 -3.04 3.42
C SER A 226 11.56 -2.90 3.15
N GLY A 227 11.95 -1.82 2.49
CA GLY A 227 13.35 -1.43 2.45
C GLY A 227 13.86 -1.03 3.84
N ALA A 228 15.09 -1.43 4.17
CA ALA A 228 15.71 -1.05 5.44
C ALA A 228 15.98 0.48 5.53
N LEU A 229 15.96 1.17 4.38
CA LEU A 229 16.12 2.62 4.28
C LEU A 229 14.81 3.32 3.85
N ASP A 230 13.67 2.64 4.00
CA ASP A 230 12.35 3.21 3.73
C ASP A 230 11.95 4.23 4.80
N PRO A 231 11.84 5.54 4.46
CA PRO A 231 11.48 6.56 5.44
C PRO A 231 10.00 6.51 5.87
N VAL A 232 9.10 5.90 5.08
CA VAL A 232 7.71 5.68 5.48
C VAL A 232 7.65 4.72 6.67
N GLY A 233 8.46 3.68 6.63
CA GLY A 233 8.68 2.74 7.73
C GLY A 233 9.69 3.23 8.77
N LEU A 234 10.09 4.52 8.77
CA LEU A 234 11.09 5.11 9.68
C LEU A 234 12.41 4.31 9.68
N ASN A 235 12.87 3.92 8.48
CA ASN A 235 14.05 3.09 8.28
C ASN A 235 13.98 1.80 9.12
N GLY A 236 12.87 1.08 8.98
CA GLY A 236 12.58 -0.20 9.62
C GLY A 236 11.97 -0.10 11.02
N LYS A 237 12.13 1.00 11.75
CA LYS A 237 11.59 1.13 13.12
C LYS A 237 10.05 1.11 13.17
N GLY A 238 9.41 1.80 12.24
CA GLY A 238 7.95 1.82 12.12
C GLY A 238 7.41 0.46 11.66
N VAL A 239 8.17 -0.25 10.81
CA VAL A 239 7.85 -1.61 10.37
C VAL A 239 7.87 -2.57 11.56
N MET A 240 8.94 -2.52 12.36
CA MET A 240 9.04 -3.36 13.57
C MET A 240 7.95 -3.03 14.59
N ALA A 241 7.54 -1.76 14.73
CA ALA A 241 6.44 -1.38 15.61
C ALA A 241 5.10 -2.00 15.16
N VAL A 242 4.84 -2.09 13.85
CA VAL A 242 3.66 -2.81 13.31
C VAL A 242 3.72 -4.29 13.69
N SER A 243 4.89 -4.92 13.51
CA SER A 243 5.12 -6.31 13.90
C SER A 243 4.93 -6.52 15.41
N ASP A 244 5.51 -5.66 16.24
CA ASP A 244 5.40 -5.73 17.70
C ASP A 244 3.94 -5.65 18.17
N ASN A 245 3.13 -4.78 17.55
CA ASN A 245 1.70 -4.67 17.85
C ASN A 245 0.95 -5.97 17.53
N LEU A 246 1.27 -6.62 16.40
CA LEU A 246 0.71 -7.93 16.04
C LEU A 246 1.15 -9.03 17.02
N VAL A 247 2.42 -9.07 17.39
CA VAL A 247 2.95 -10.02 18.39
C VAL A 247 2.29 -9.82 19.75
N LEU A 248 2.12 -8.59 20.20
CA LEU A 248 1.41 -8.26 21.44
C LEU A 248 -0.07 -8.70 21.40
N ALA A 249 -0.66 -8.74 20.22
CA ALA A 249 -2.01 -9.26 19.99
C ALA A 249 -2.05 -10.80 19.76
N GLY A 250 -0.92 -11.50 19.97
CA GLY A 250 -0.82 -12.97 19.91
C GLY A 250 -0.61 -13.54 18.51
N LYS A 251 -0.21 -12.73 17.52
CA LYS A 251 0.03 -13.14 16.12
C LYS A 251 1.52 -13.35 15.86
N GLU A 252 1.86 -14.08 14.81
CA GLU A 252 3.24 -14.41 14.44
C GLU A 252 3.55 -13.88 13.01
N PRO A 253 3.70 -12.56 12.82
CA PRO A 253 4.02 -12.01 11.51
C PRO A 253 5.45 -12.38 11.09
N THR A 254 5.63 -12.65 9.79
CA THR A 254 6.96 -12.72 9.18
C THR A 254 7.38 -11.31 8.75
N VAL A 255 8.62 -10.91 9.08
CA VAL A 255 9.17 -9.60 8.71
C VAL A 255 10.44 -9.77 7.90
N VAL A 256 10.53 -9.09 6.75
CA VAL A 256 11.75 -9.01 5.94
C VAL A 256 12.07 -7.54 5.65
N LEU A 257 13.29 -7.13 6.00
CA LEU A 257 13.82 -5.81 5.67
C LEU A 257 14.98 -5.96 4.68
N TYR A 258 14.84 -5.35 3.48
CA TYR A 258 15.83 -5.44 2.40
C TYR A 258 16.92 -4.37 2.60
N PRO A 259 18.19 -4.78 2.82
CA PRO A 259 19.29 -3.86 3.08
C PRO A 259 19.59 -3.00 1.84
N GLY A 260 19.65 -1.69 2.02
CA GLY A 260 19.93 -0.74 0.94
C GLY A 260 18.72 -0.22 0.20
N ASP A 261 17.62 -0.94 0.22
CA ASP A 261 16.38 -0.57 -0.44
C ASP A 261 15.62 0.52 0.31
N ARG A 262 14.88 1.28 -0.47
CA ARG A 262 14.01 2.36 0.00
C ARG A 262 12.54 1.93 -0.07
N HIS A 263 11.66 2.85 -0.44
CA HIS A 263 10.21 2.62 -0.31
C HIS A 263 9.65 1.61 -1.33
N GLU A 264 10.06 1.72 -2.60
CA GLU A 264 9.51 0.92 -3.70
C GLU A 264 10.36 -0.33 -3.99
N ILE A 265 10.42 -1.27 -3.02
CA ILE A 265 11.24 -2.48 -3.09
C ILE A 265 10.93 -3.38 -4.30
N LEU A 266 9.73 -3.30 -4.86
CA LEU A 266 9.33 -4.05 -6.06
C LEU A 266 9.91 -3.44 -7.36
N MET A 267 10.57 -2.28 -7.28
CA MET A 267 11.19 -1.56 -8.40
C MET A 267 12.68 -1.28 -8.15
N GLU A 268 13.24 -1.78 -7.06
CA GLU A 268 14.67 -1.67 -6.78
C GLU A 268 15.51 -2.57 -7.70
N SER A 269 16.81 -2.38 -7.70
CA SER A 269 17.71 -3.10 -8.63
C SER A 269 17.78 -4.60 -8.34
N ASP A 270 17.49 -5.02 -7.13
CA ASP A 270 17.46 -6.41 -6.65
C ASP A 270 16.03 -6.93 -6.40
N LYS A 271 15.03 -6.30 -7.01
CA LYS A 271 13.60 -6.67 -6.92
C LYS A 271 13.30 -8.15 -7.09
N ASP A 272 14.13 -8.87 -7.87
CA ASP A 272 13.97 -10.31 -8.10
C ASP A 272 14.07 -11.11 -6.79
N VAL A 273 14.87 -10.65 -5.82
CA VAL A 273 14.94 -11.25 -4.47
C VAL A 273 13.62 -11.05 -3.75
N VAL A 274 13.06 -9.83 -3.80
CA VAL A 274 11.76 -9.51 -3.20
C VAL A 274 10.64 -10.36 -3.82
N TYR A 275 10.63 -10.47 -5.15
CA TYR A 275 9.65 -11.28 -5.88
C TYR A 275 9.70 -12.75 -5.46
N HIS A 276 10.93 -13.31 -5.37
CA HIS A 276 11.14 -14.68 -4.93
C HIS A 276 10.68 -14.91 -3.49
N ASP A 277 11.01 -14.00 -2.58
CA ASP A 277 10.65 -14.13 -1.16
C ASP A 277 9.14 -14.07 -0.95
N VAL A 278 8.44 -13.16 -1.67
CA VAL A 278 6.97 -13.08 -1.64
C VAL A 278 6.36 -14.37 -2.19
N LEU A 279 6.86 -14.87 -3.34
CA LEU A 279 6.38 -16.13 -3.91
C LEU A 279 6.59 -17.30 -2.96
N ALA A 280 7.78 -17.43 -2.38
CA ALA A 280 8.10 -18.50 -1.44
C ALA A 280 7.21 -18.46 -0.18
N TRP A 281 6.90 -17.24 0.29
CA TRP A 281 5.98 -17.08 1.41
C TRP A 281 4.56 -17.49 1.02
N LEU A 282 4.06 -17.06 -0.13
CA LEU A 282 2.75 -17.45 -0.64
C LEU A 282 2.62 -18.95 -0.79
N ASP A 283 3.62 -19.61 -1.40
CA ASP A 283 3.67 -21.07 -1.56
C ASP A 283 3.65 -21.80 -0.21
N SER A 284 4.30 -21.23 0.80
CA SER A 284 4.32 -21.82 2.16
C SER A 284 2.98 -21.74 2.88
N GLN A 285 2.10 -20.81 2.49
CA GLN A 285 0.74 -20.70 3.02
C GLN A 285 -0.26 -21.58 2.24
N TYR A 286 0.14 -22.05 1.05
CA TYR A 286 -0.67 -22.93 0.24
C TYR A 286 -0.38 -24.39 0.62
N VAL A 287 -1.23 -24.94 1.46
CA VAL A 287 -1.23 -26.38 1.73
C VAL A 287 -2.24 -27.02 0.78
N ALA A 288 -1.75 -27.66 -0.30
CA ALA A 288 -2.62 -28.50 -1.12
C ALA A 288 -3.13 -29.66 -0.24
N GLU A 289 -4.45 -29.71 -0.01
CA GLU A 289 -5.11 -30.87 0.61
C GLU A 289 -5.05 -32.11 -0.29
#